data_b8e3497f94b936b41cc3d672abcbace3
#
_entry.id   b8e3497f94b936b41cc3d672abcbace3
#
_cell.length_a   1.000
_cell.length_b   1.000
_cell.length_c   1.000
_cell.angle_alpha   90.00
_cell.angle_beta   90.00
_cell.angle_gamma   90.00
#
_symmetry.space_group_name_H-M   'P 1'
#
loop_
_entity.id
_entity.type
_entity.pdbx_description
1 polymer ?
#
loop_
_entity_poly.entity_id
_entity_poly.type
_entity_poly.pdbx_seq_one_letter_code
_entity_poly.pdbx_strand_id
1 'polypeptide(L)'
;DAGADGVKVGIGPGSICTTRMVTGAGMPQITAISEAFKAAQPLGIPVIADGGIKYSGDVTKAIAAGASVIMIGSLFAGVDESPGETILYQGRSFKAYRGMGSLSAMAQGGGERYFQGTKDLDINENNESVVSRERNGGGNRLGKFVPEGIEGRVPYRGALEAMVYQLVGGLRSGMGYCGAGSIEELQTKARFVRISSAGLRESHVHDVVITREAPNYHVE
;
A
#
# COMPACT_ATOMS: atom_id res chain seq x y z
N ASP A 1 15.50 3.38 22.01
CA ASP A 1 15.14 3.91 23.34
C ASP A 1 13.67 3.66 23.71
N ALA A 2 12.76 3.51 22.71
CA ALA A 2 11.33 3.25 22.95
C ALA A 2 10.99 1.75 23.15
N GLY A 3 11.95 0.83 22.98
CA GLY A 3 11.75 -0.61 23.14
C GLY A 3 10.92 -1.26 22.03
N ALA A 4 10.93 -0.71 20.83
CA ALA A 4 10.20 -1.31 19.70
C ALA A 4 10.91 -2.57 19.19
N ASP A 5 10.14 -3.65 18.91
CA ASP A 5 10.62 -4.91 18.35
C ASP A 5 10.64 -4.91 16.80
N GLY A 6 10.06 -3.91 16.17
CA GLY A 6 10.04 -3.72 14.73
C GLY A 6 9.61 -2.32 14.35
N VAL A 7 10.07 -1.82 13.21
CA VAL A 7 9.75 -0.48 12.71
C VAL A 7 9.04 -0.58 11.37
N LYS A 8 7.82 -0.04 11.29
CA LYS A 8 7.06 0.04 10.05
C LYS A 8 7.32 1.37 9.34
N VAL A 9 7.69 1.29 8.06
CA VAL A 9 8.08 2.43 7.23
C VAL A 9 7.12 2.55 6.05
N GLY A 10 6.47 3.69 5.91
CA GLY A 10 5.58 3.95 4.78
C GLY A 10 4.45 4.89 5.14
N ILE A 11 4.71 6.20 5.12
CA ILE A 11 3.70 7.25 5.21
C ILE A 11 3.39 7.76 3.82
N GLY A 12 2.16 7.51 3.34
CA GLY A 12 1.66 8.02 2.07
C GLY A 12 2.00 7.25 0.78
N PRO A 13 2.70 6.10 0.75
CA PRO A 13 2.94 5.39 -0.51
C PRO A 13 1.79 4.50 -0.97
N GLY A 14 0.78 4.27 -0.13
CA GLY A 14 -0.39 3.44 -0.46
C GLY A 14 -1.22 4.02 -1.60
N SER A 15 -1.80 3.16 -2.45
CA SER A 15 -2.55 3.54 -3.66
C SER A 15 -3.78 4.42 -3.37
N ILE A 16 -4.34 4.32 -2.18
CA ILE A 16 -5.54 5.06 -1.73
C ILE A 16 -5.22 6.12 -0.69
N CYS A 17 -3.92 6.36 -0.42
CA CYS A 17 -3.46 7.35 0.55
C CYS A 17 -3.29 8.71 -0.12
N THR A 18 -3.84 9.76 0.49
CA THR A 18 -3.68 11.14 0.04
C THR A 18 -2.85 11.99 1.00
N THR A 19 -2.26 11.40 2.03
CA THR A 19 -1.47 12.11 3.06
C THR A 19 -0.44 13.05 2.46
N ARG A 20 0.37 12.59 1.49
CA ARG A 20 1.41 13.42 0.87
C ARG A 20 0.86 14.64 0.15
N MET A 21 -0.32 14.52 -0.44
CA MET A 21 -0.98 15.64 -1.15
C MET A 21 -1.68 16.59 -0.19
N VAL A 22 -2.30 16.06 0.87
CA VAL A 22 -3.05 16.86 1.85
C VAL A 22 -2.13 17.59 2.80
N THR A 23 -1.07 16.92 3.27
CA THR A 23 -0.16 17.47 4.30
C THR A 23 1.12 18.08 3.73
N GLY A 24 1.47 17.76 2.48
CA GLY A 24 2.76 18.14 1.88
C GLY A 24 3.96 17.38 2.47
N ALA A 25 3.73 16.45 3.41
CA ALA A 25 4.77 15.67 4.05
C ALA A 25 4.90 14.27 3.41
N GLY A 26 6.13 13.80 3.23
CA GLY A 26 6.40 12.46 2.70
C GLY A 26 7.85 12.25 2.33
N MET A 27 8.21 10.98 2.16
CA MET A 27 9.54 10.54 1.74
C MET A 27 9.38 9.48 0.64
N PRO A 28 10.17 9.50 -0.45
CA PRO A 28 10.21 8.40 -1.41
C PRO A 28 10.51 7.06 -0.71
N GLN A 29 9.73 6.02 -1.02
CA GLN A 29 9.67 4.82 -0.20
C GLN A 29 11.01 4.08 -0.07
N ILE A 30 11.79 3.95 -1.15
CA ILE A 30 13.10 3.30 -1.11
C ILE A 30 14.07 4.07 -0.21
N THR A 31 14.07 5.39 -0.28
CA THR A 31 14.88 6.24 0.61
C THR A 31 14.45 6.07 2.06
N ALA A 32 13.14 6.09 2.33
CA ALA A 32 12.61 5.91 3.69
C ALA A 32 13.01 4.57 4.30
N ILE A 33 12.91 3.47 3.53
CA ILE A 33 13.31 2.13 3.96
C ILE A 33 14.82 2.11 4.27
N SER A 34 15.64 2.62 3.34
CA SER A 34 17.09 2.61 3.50
C SER A 34 17.57 3.41 4.71
N GLU A 35 17.00 4.60 4.95
CA GLU A 35 17.37 5.40 6.12
C GLU A 35 16.89 4.76 7.44
N ALA A 36 15.69 4.19 7.46
CA ALA A 36 15.21 3.46 8.63
C ALA A 36 16.05 2.21 8.90
N PHE A 37 16.44 1.47 7.86
CA PHE A 37 17.29 0.29 7.97
C PHE A 37 18.67 0.62 8.55
N LYS A 38 19.32 1.68 8.07
CA LYS A 38 20.61 2.13 8.61
C LYS A 38 20.57 2.40 10.12
N ALA A 39 19.46 2.93 10.61
CA ALA A 39 19.28 3.23 12.02
C ALA A 39 18.90 1.99 12.84
N ALA A 40 18.11 1.08 12.28
CA ALA A 40 17.55 -0.08 12.97
C ALA A 40 18.49 -1.30 12.99
N GLN A 41 19.25 -1.51 11.90
CA GLN A 41 20.13 -2.67 11.73
C GLN A 41 21.16 -2.86 12.86
N PRO A 42 21.86 -1.80 13.34
CA PRO A 42 22.84 -1.97 14.43
C PRO A 42 22.20 -2.44 15.74
N LEU A 43 20.88 -2.28 15.89
CA LEU A 43 20.11 -2.68 17.06
C LEU A 43 19.39 -4.03 16.84
N GLY A 44 19.57 -4.66 15.68
CA GLY A 44 18.88 -5.90 15.33
C GLY A 44 17.37 -5.76 15.13
N ILE A 45 16.86 -4.53 14.91
CA ILE A 45 15.44 -4.24 14.77
C ILE A 45 15.02 -4.38 13.29
N PRO A 46 14.05 -5.27 12.96
CA PRO A 46 13.59 -5.46 11.59
C PRO A 46 12.77 -4.27 11.09
N VAL A 47 12.89 -4.00 9.79
CA VAL A 47 12.11 -2.97 9.08
C VAL A 47 11.00 -3.63 8.28
N ILE A 48 9.78 -3.13 8.42
CA ILE A 48 8.59 -3.52 7.67
C ILE A 48 8.32 -2.44 6.62
N ALA A 49 8.48 -2.75 5.33
CA ALA A 49 8.17 -1.82 4.24
C ALA A 49 6.67 -1.88 3.94
N ASP A 50 5.95 -0.78 4.20
CA ASP A 50 4.51 -0.68 4.05
C ASP A 50 4.13 0.25 2.90
N GLY A 51 3.48 -0.32 1.89
CA GLY A 51 2.91 0.40 0.77
C GLY A 51 3.84 0.60 -0.44
N GLY A 52 3.23 0.99 -1.56
CA GLY A 52 3.93 1.26 -2.81
C GLY A 52 4.29 0.03 -3.64
N ILE A 53 3.83 -1.16 -3.26
CA ILE A 53 4.05 -2.40 -3.99
C ILE A 53 2.99 -2.57 -5.07
N LYS A 54 3.40 -2.49 -6.33
CA LYS A 54 2.56 -2.69 -7.51
C LYS A 54 2.94 -3.95 -8.29
N TYR A 55 4.22 -4.28 -8.32
CA TYR A 55 4.79 -5.42 -9.02
C TYR A 55 5.71 -6.23 -8.10
N SER A 56 5.98 -7.47 -8.46
CA SER A 56 6.91 -8.33 -7.72
C SER A 56 8.33 -7.73 -7.62
N GLY A 57 8.76 -6.98 -8.64
CA GLY A 57 10.04 -6.26 -8.60
C GLY A 57 10.12 -5.20 -7.49
N ASP A 58 9.00 -4.66 -7.03
CA ASP A 58 8.99 -3.70 -5.93
C ASP A 58 9.26 -4.39 -4.59
N VAL A 59 8.84 -5.67 -4.44
CA VAL A 59 9.23 -6.52 -3.30
C VAL A 59 10.74 -6.69 -3.26
N THR A 60 11.35 -7.05 -4.40
CA THR A 60 12.80 -7.19 -4.52
C THR A 60 13.52 -5.90 -4.13
N LYS A 61 13.07 -4.75 -4.64
CA LYS A 61 13.65 -3.44 -4.32
C LYS A 61 13.52 -3.08 -2.84
N ALA A 62 12.36 -3.32 -2.25
CA ALA A 62 12.13 -3.00 -0.84
C ALA A 62 13.02 -3.86 0.08
N ILE A 63 13.16 -5.16 -0.21
CA ILE A 63 14.06 -6.05 0.52
C ILE A 63 15.52 -5.64 0.32
N ALA A 64 15.94 -5.36 -0.92
CA ALA A 64 17.28 -4.88 -1.21
C ALA A 64 17.62 -3.56 -0.50
N ALA A 65 16.61 -2.70 -0.25
CA ALA A 65 16.77 -1.46 0.53
C ALA A 65 16.87 -1.68 2.04
N GLY A 66 16.71 -2.91 2.55
CA GLY A 66 16.86 -3.28 3.94
C GLY A 66 15.58 -3.74 4.65
N ALA A 67 14.45 -3.86 3.96
CA ALA A 67 13.25 -4.39 4.57
C ALA A 67 13.38 -5.89 4.87
N SER A 68 12.88 -6.32 6.03
CA SER A 68 12.76 -7.73 6.42
C SER A 68 11.36 -8.28 6.12
N VAL A 69 10.36 -7.40 6.11
CA VAL A 69 8.94 -7.73 5.88
C VAL A 69 8.33 -6.72 4.90
N ILE A 70 7.46 -7.20 4.03
CA ILE A 70 6.70 -6.37 3.10
C ILE A 70 5.23 -6.38 3.49
N MET A 71 4.65 -5.20 3.71
CA MET A 71 3.22 -5.02 3.94
C MET A 71 2.55 -4.52 2.67
N ILE A 72 1.49 -5.21 2.24
CA ILE A 72 0.83 -4.98 0.96
C ILE A 72 -0.66 -4.68 1.19
N GLY A 73 -1.14 -3.57 0.65
CA GLY A 73 -2.55 -3.19 0.70
C GLY A 73 -3.30 -3.55 -0.58
N SER A 74 -3.10 -2.76 -1.65
CA SER A 74 -3.95 -2.79 -2.86
C SER A 74 -3.95 -4.14 -3.59
N LEU A 75 -2.81 -4.81 -3.70
CA LEU A 75 -2.75 -6.12 -4.38
C LEU A 75 -3.55 -7.18 -3.60
N PHE A 76 -3.45 -7.16 -2.26
CA PHE A 76 -4.19 -8.11 -1.42
C PHE A 76 -5.64 -7.70 -1.18
N ALA A 77 -6.00 -6.43 -1.39
CA ALA A 77 -7.40 -6.00 -1.32
C ALA A 77 -8.28 -6.66 -2.39
N GLY A 78 -7.70 -7.08 -3.52
CA GLY A 78 -8.41 -7.73 -4.62
C GLY A 78 -8.58 -9.26 -4.51
N VAL A 79 -8.00 -9.90 -3.50
CA VAL A 79 -8.05 -11.37 -3.36
C VAL A 79 -9.32 -11.86 -2.66
N ASP A 80 -9.61 -13.15 -2.78
CA ASP A 80 -10.81 -13.79 -2.20
C ASP A 80 -10.88 -13.59 -0.68
N GLU A 81 -9.76 -13.72 -0.01
CA GLU A 81 -9.65 -13.66 1.45
C GLU A 81 -9.78 -12.24 2.02
N SER A 82 -9.77 -11.21 1.17
CA SER A 82 -10.01 -9.83 1.60
C SER A 82 -11.51 -9.59 1.89
N PRO A 83 -11.86 -8.84 2.94
CA PRO A 83 -13.26 -8.64 3.34
C PRO A 83 -14.07 -7.69 2.44
N GLY A 84 -13.45 -7.02 1.46
CA GLY A 84 -14.14 -6.10 0.56
C GLY A 84 -15.23 -6.79 -0.27
N GLU A 85 -16.35 -6.11 -0.49
CA GLU A 85 -17.43 -6.61 -1.34
C GLU A 85 -16.97 -6.78 -2.80
N THR A 86 -17.45 -7.85 -3.45
CA THR A 86 -17.21 -8.05 -4.89
C THR A 86 -18.21 -7.25 -5.70
N ILE A 87 -17.71 -6.42 -6.60
CA ILE A 87 -18.48 -5.50 -7.44
C ILE A 87 -18.31 -5.91 -8.91
N LEU A 88 -19.41 -6.18 -9.61
CA LEU A 88 -19.38 -6.36 -11.07
C LEU A 88 -19.54 -5.00 -11.75
N TYR A 89 -18.56 -4.62 -12.55
CA TYR A 89 -18.58 -3.34 -13.27
C TYR A 89 -18.00 -3.53 -14.69
N GLN A 90 -18.77 -3.12 -15.69
CA GLN A 90 -18.41 -3.25 -17.12
C GLN A 90 -17.91 -4.65 -17.50
N GLY A 91 -18.58 -5.69 -17.01
CA GLY A 91 -18.24 -7.09 -17.30
C GLY A 91 -16.99 -7.63 -16.59
N ARG A 92 -16.40 -6.86 -15.65
CA ARG A 92 -15.24 -7.26 -14.85
C ARG A 92 -15.57 -7.25 -13.35
N SER A 93 -14.96 -8.17 -12.61
CA SER A 93 -15.09 -8.23 -11.16
C SER A 93 -14.05 -7.33 -10.49
N PHE A 94 -14.48 -6.60 -9.48
CA PHE A 94 -13.68 -5.74 -8.62
C PHE A 94 -13.99 -6.04 -7.17
N LYS A 95 -13.12 -5.62 -6.25
CA LYS A 95 -13.41 -5.59 -4.82
C LYS A 95 -13.38 -4.17 -4.29
N ALA A 96 -14.31 -3.85 -3.40
CA ALA A 96 -14.32 -2.58 -2.68
C ALA A 96 -13.05 -2.44 -1.86
N TYR A 97 -12.45 -1.26 -1.90
CA TYR A 97 -11.22 -0.96 -1.18
C TYR A 97 -11.24 0.48 -0.68
N ARG A 98 -10.99 0.68 0.61
CA ARG A 98 -10.97 2.02 1.21
C ARG A 98 -9.75 2.25 2.07
N GLY A 99 -9.26 3.49 2.07
CA GLY A 99 -8.18 3.93 2.96
C GLY A 99 -8.66 4.11 4.38
N MET A 100 -7.79 3.83 5.35
CA MET A 100 -8.04 4.10 6.77
C MET A 100 -8.32 5.58 7.04
N GLY A 101 -7.77 6.48 6.23
CA GLY A 101 -8.02 7.94 6.27
C GLY A 101 -9.17 8.39 5.36
N SER A 102 -9.99 7.49 4.80
CA SER A 102 -11.21 7.87 4.08
C SER A 102 -12.29 8.35 5.05
N LEU A 103 -13.22 9.17 4.56
CA LEU A 103 -14.30 9.72 5.42
C LEU A 103 -15.08 8.63 6.14
N SER A 104 -15.46 7.55 5.43
CA SER A 104 -16.21 6.46 6.04
C SER A 104 -15.40 5.69 7.08
N ALA A 105 -14.10 5.44 6.81
CA ALA A 105 -13.24 4.76 7.77
C ALA A 105 -12.96 5.63 9.02
N MET A 106 -12.77 6.93 8.83
CA MET A 106 -12.58 7.88 9.94
C MET A 106 -13.82 7.96 10.82
N ALA A 107 -15.01 8.00 10.23
CA ALA A 107 -16.29 7.98 10.94
C ALA A 107 -16.52 6.67 11.74
N GLN A 108 -15.91 5.57 11.32
CA GLN A 108 -15.97 4.25 11.99
C GLN A 108 -14.79 3.99 12.95
N GLY A 109 -14.12 5.05 13.44
CA GLY A 109 -13.03 4.94 14.41
C GLY A 109 -11.61 5.11 13.84
N GLY A 110 -11.45 5.13 12.51
CA GLY A 110 -10.15 5.35 11.85
C GLY A 110 -9.53 6.73 12.10
N GLY A 111 -10.33 7.70 12.57
CA GLY A 111 -9.90 9.09 12.82
C GLY A 111 -8.81 9.21 13.88
N GLU A 112 -8.78 8.34 14.88
CA GLU A 112 -7.76 8.36 15.95
C GLU A 112 -6.34 8.21 15.40
N ARG A 113 -6.15 7.39 14.36
CA ARG A 113 -4.86 7.20 13.68
C ARG A 113 -4.32 8.51 13.07
N TYR A 114 -5.20 9.45 12.77
CA TYR A 114 -4.87 10.74 12.13
C TYR A 114 -4.99 11.90 13.14
N PHE A 115 -4.96 11.61 14.45
CA PHE A 115 -5.14 12.60 15.52
C PHE A 115 -6.48 13.36 15.43
N GLN A 116 -7.49 12.74 14.80
CA GLN A 116 -8.84 13.28 14.60
C GLN A 116 -9.85 12.35 15.28
N GLY A 117 -9.79 12.28 16.61
CA GLY A 117 -10.60 11.35 17.40
C GLY A 117 -12.11 11.66 17.35
N THR A 118 -12.89 10.58 17.55
CA THR A 118 -14.37 10.58 17.53
C THR A 118 -15.01 10.89 18.88
N LYS A 119 -14.30 11.44 19.85
CA LYS A 119 -14.80 11.67 21.22
C LYS A 119 -16.15 12.41 21.31
N ASP A 120 -16.61 13.01 20.19
CA ASP A 120 -17.87 13.71 20.09
C ASP A 120 -18.81 13.12 19.00
N LEU A 121 -18.55 11.92 18.50
CA LEU A 121 -19.43 11.28 17.54
C LEU A 121 -20.30 10.23 18.24
N ASP A 122 -21.56 10.57 18.52
CA ASP A 122 -22.60 9.60 18.89
C ASP A 122 -22.81 8.66 17.68
N ILE A 123 -22.29 7.46 17.77
CA ILE A 123 -22.55 6.37 16.81
C ILE A 123 -23.88 5.77 17.25
N ASN A 124 -24.95 6.01 16.49
CA ASN A 124 -26.20 5.30 16.70
C ASN A 124 -25.97 3.79 16.42
N GLU A 125 -26.53 2.94 17.30
CA GLU A 125 -26.35 1.48 17.35
C GLU A 125 -26.71 0.72 16.05
N ASN A 126 -27.17 1.38 15.01
CA ASN A 126 -27.68 0.77 13.77
C ASN A 126 -26.74 0.84 12.56
N ASN A 127 -25.44 1.05 12.73
CA ASN A 127 -24.43 0.91 11.65
C ASN A 127 -24.79 1.48 10.24
N GLU A 128 -25.84 2.31 10.15
CA GLU A 128 -26.24 2.96 8.91
C GLU A 128 -25.43 4.24 8.74
N SER A 129 -24.74 4.33 7.61
CA SER A 129 -23.98 5.48 7.18
C SER A 129 -24.79 6.78 7.34
N VAL A 130 -24.32 7.67 8.22
CA VAL A 130 -24.94 8.99 8.51
C VAL A 130 -24.72 9.94 7.33
N VAL A 131 -25.07 9.53 6.11
CA VAL A 131 -25.08 10.40 4.91
C VAL A 131 -26.42 11.12 4.76
N SER A 132 -27.43 10.79 5.55
CA SER A 132 -28.78 11.34 5.36
C SER A 132 -29.45 11.72 6.68
N ARG A 133 -29.10 12.88 7.24
CA ARG A 133 -30.03 13.69 8.05
C ARG A 133 -29.59 15.16 8.12
N GLU A 134 -29.80 15.87 7.04
CA GLU A 134 -30.09 17.29 7.12
C GLU A 134 -31.53 17.47 7.68
N ARG A 135 -31.64 17.71 8.97
CA ARG A 135 -32.75 18.52 9.53
C ARG A 135 -32.38 18.90 10.97
N ASN A 136 -32.37 20.21 11.18
CA ASN A 136 -32.27 20.93 12.46
C ASN A 136 -30.88 21.01 13.12
N GLY A 137 -30.12 22.05 12.80
CA GLY A 137 -29.24 22.76 13.76
C GLY A 137 -27.92 22.09 14.17
N GLY A 138 -27.65 20.85 13.78
CA GLY A 138 -26.40 20.15 14.04
C GLY A 138 -25.48 20.28 12.82
N GLY A 139 -24.38 21.01 12.93
CA GLY A 139 -23.38 21.11 11.87
C GLY A 139 -22.91 19.74 11.41
N ASN A 140 -22.77 19.55 10.11
CA ASN A 140 -22.31 18.32 9.45
C ASN A 140 -20.98 17.83 10.07
N ARG A 141 -21.04 16.83 10.94
CA ARG A 141 -19.85 16.31 11.69
C ARG A 141 -18.81 15.69 10.76
N LEU A 142 -19.21 15.17 9.60
CA LEU A 142 -18.29 14.68 8.56
C LEU A 142 -17.46 15.81 7.94
N GLY A 143 -17.97 17.04 7.91
CA GLY A 143 -17.23 18.22 7.45
C GLY A 143 -16.10 18.67 8.37
N LYS A 144 -15.95 18.08 9.56
CA LYS A 144 -14.85 18.39 10.49
C LYS A 144 -13.61 17.51 10.27
N PHE A 145 -13.72 16.36 9.56
CA PHE A 145 -12.55 15.54 9.24
C PHE A 145 -11.79 16.13 8.06
N VAL A 146 -10.46 16.03 8.13
CA VAL A 146 -9.55 16.24 7.00
C VAL A 146 -9.11 14.87 6.51
N PRO A 147 -9.75 14.30 5.47
CA PRO A 147 -9.45 12.95 5.04
C PRO A 147 -8.06 12.86 4.38
N GLU A 148 -7.36 11.79 4.68
CA GLU A 148 -6.06 11.46 4.11
C GLU A 148 -6.09 10.16 3.31
N GLY A 149 -7.25 9.77 2.83
CA GLY A 149 -7.48 8.58 2.03
C GLY A 149 -8.78 8.66 1.24
N ILE A 150 -8.87 7.81 0.23
CA ILE A 150 -10.04 7.69 -0.64
C ILE A 150 -10.70 6.32 -0.52
N GLU A 151 -11.90 6.22 -1.06
CA GLU A 151 -12.64 4.98 -1.29
C GLU A 151 -12.64 4.68 -2.78
N GLY A 152 -12.48 3.42 -3.13
CA GLY A 152 -12.42 2.99 -4.51
C GLY A 152 -12.62 1.49 -4.64
N ARG A 153 -12.21 0.95 -5.76
CA ARG A 153 -12.24 -0.47 -6.06
C ARG A 153 -10.94 -0.91 -6.70
N VAL A 154 -10.54 -2.13 -6.45
CA VAL A 154 -9.38 -2.77 -7.09
C VAL A 154 -9.85 -3.96 -7.94
N PRO A 155 -9.12 -4.32 -9.02
CA PRO A 155 -9.43 -5.52 -9.78
C PRO A 155 -9.44 -6.76 -8.88
N TYR A 156 -10.42 -7.63 -9.08
CA TYR A 156 -10.45 -8.94 -8.46
C TYR A 156 -9.31 -9.80 -9.00
N ARG A 157 -8.63 -10.53 -8.10
CA ARG A 157 -7.38 -11.24 -8.40
C ARG A 157 -7.39 -12.73 -8.04
N GLY A 158 -8.53 -13.27 -7.58
CA GLY A 158 -8.63 -14.67 -7.16
C GLY A 158 -7.97 -14.94 -5.81
N ALA A 159 -7.52 -16.16 -5.59
CA ALA A 159 -6.96 -16.60 -4.33
C ALA A 159 -5.61 -15.93 -3.99
N LEU A 160 -5.40 -15.63 -2.70
CA LEU A 160 -4.18 -15.02 -2.17
C LEU A 160 -2.94 -15.86 -2.49
N GLU A 161 -3.04 -17.19 -2.43
CA GLU A 161 -1.94 -18.11 -2.72
C GLU A 161 -1.31 -17.86 -4.09
N ALA A 162 -2.14 -17.71 -5.14
CA ALA A 162 -1.67 -17.44 -6.49
C ALA A 162 -0.93 -16.10 -6.58
N MET A 163 -1.42 -15.07 -5.90
CA MET A 163 -0.77 -13.77 -5.84
C MET A 163 0.59 -13.84 -5.12
N VAL A 164 0.64 -14.49 -3.97
CA VAL A 164 1.89 -14.68 -3.20
C VAL A 164 2.91 -15.46 -4.00
N TYR A 165 2.48 -16.51 -4.71
CA TYR A 165 3.36 -17.29 -5.58
C TYR A 165 4.04 -16.41 -6.64
N GLN A 166 3.31 -15.51 -7.30
CA GLN A 166 3.86 -14.59 -8.30
C GLN A 166 4.83 -13.59 -7.66
N LEU A 167 4.51 -13.03 -6.50
CA LEU A 167 5.37 -12.07 -5.79
C LEU A 167 6.68 -12.72 -5.35
N VAL A 168 6.62 -13.91 -4.76
CA VAL A 168 7.81 -14.67 -4.34
C VAL A 168 8.63 -15.13 -5.53
N GLY A 169 7.97 -15.56 -6.61
CA GLY A 169 8.65 -15.92 -7.87
C GLY A 169 9.45 -14.75 -8.43
N GLY A 170 8.87 -13.55 -8.48
CA GLY A 170 9.55 -12.34 -8.91
C GLY A 170 10.75 -11.96 -8.00
N LEU A 171 10.59 -12.09 -6.67
CA LEU A 171 11.70 -11.89 -5.74
C LEU A 171 12.86 -12.88 -6.03
N ARG A 172 12.56 -14.17 -6.18
CA ARG A 172 13.58 -15.20 -6.51
C ARG A 172 14.30 -14.89 -7.81
N SER A 173 13.58 -14.47 -8.85
CA SER A 173 14.19 -14.04 -10.11
C SER A 173 15.08 -12.82 -9.91
N GLY A 174 14.64 -11.82 -9.16
CA GLY A 174 15.43 -10.64 -8.83
C GLY A 174 16.71 -10.97 -8.06
N MET A 175 16.65 -11.89 -7.09
CA MET A 175 17.82 -12.42 -6.38
C MET A 175 18.80 -13.09 -7.35
N GLY A 176 18.29 -13.90 -8.29
CA GLY A 176 19.11 -14.55 -9.30
C GLY A 176 19.85 -13.55 -10.19
N TYR A 177 19.17 -12.51 -10.69
CA TYR A 177 19.82 -11.46 -11.48
C TYR A 177 20.85 -10.65 -10.69
N CYS A 178 20.67 -10.48 -9.38
CA CYS A 178 21.63 -9.82 -8.50
C CYS A 178 22.77 -10.75 -8.01
N GLY A 179 22.76 -12.04 -8.37
CA GLY A 179 23.72 -13.03 -7.89
C GLY A 179 23.67 -13.25 -6.39
N ALA A 180 22.48 -13.10 -5.78
CA ALA A 180 22.24 -13.23 -4.34
C ALA A 180 21.59 -14.57 -4.01
N GLY A 181 22.28 -15.41 -3.23
CA GLY A 181 21.79 -16.72 -2.76
C GLY A 181 20.93 -16.61 -1.50
N SER A 182 20.95 -15.47 -0.82
CA SER A 182 20.16 -15.20 0.39
C SER A 182 19.62 -13.76 0.40
N ILE A 183 18.67 -13.48 1.29
CA ILE A 183 18.15 -12.12 1.50
C ILE A 183 19.27 -11.18 1.97
N GLU A 184 20.11 -11.62 2.86
CA GLU A 184 21.27 -10.86 3.35
C GLU A 184 22.24 -10.50 2.22
N GLU A 185 22.51 -11.45 1.33
CA GLU A 185 23.31 -11.17 0.15
C GLU A 185 22.64 -10.19 -0.80
N LEU A 186 21.32 -10.25 -0.97
CA LEU A 186 20.59 -9.27 -1.77
C LEU A 186 20.73 -7.85 -1.18
N GLN A 187 20.60 -7.71 0.13
CA GLN A 187 20.74 -6.43 0.82
C GLN A 187 22.16 -5.84 0.70
N THR A 188 23.17 -6.69 0.62
CA THR A 188 24.59 -6.25 0.55
C THR A 188 25.10 -6.07 -0.88
N LYS A 189 24.65 -6.89 -1.83
CA LYS A 189 25.15 -6.91 -3.22
C LYS A 189 24.36 -6.00 -4.15
N ALA A 190 23.04 -5.82 -3.91
CA ALA A 190 22.19 -5.04 -4.80
C ALA A 190 22.59 -3.56 -4.82
N ARG A 191 22.54 -2.97 -6.01
CA ARG A 191 22.81 -1.55 -6.21
C ARG A 191 21.63 -0.89 -6.88
N PHE A 192 21.25 0.27 -6.35
CA PHE A 192 20.19 1.09 -6.93
C PHE A 192 20.76 2.10 -7.90
N VAL A 193 20.10 2.22 -9.05
CA VAL A 193 20.38 3.24 -10.05
C VAL A 193 19.16 4.15 -10.16
N ARG A 194 19.39 5.45 -10.12
CA ARG A 194 18.32 6.43 -10.37
C ARG A 194 18.05 6.50 -11.87
N ILE A 195 16.78 6.36 -12.24
CA ILE A 195 16.34 6.46 -13.63
C ILE A 195 15.46 7.69 -13.82
N SER A 196 15.37 8.17 -15.07
CA SER A 196 14.43 9.20 -15.50
C SER A 196 13.06 8.60 -15.84
N SER A 197 12.08 9.47 -16.13
CA SER A 197 10.78 9.01 -16.66
C SER A 197 10.90 8.29 -18.00
N ALA A 198 11.91 8.62 -18.82
CA ALA A 198 12.22 7.89 -20.05
C ALA A 198 12.71 6.47 -19.76
N GLY A 199 13.63 6.30 -18.77
CA GLY A 199 14.09 4.98 -18.34
C GLY A 199 12.98 4.17 -17.68
N LEU A 200 12.03 4.82 -16.98
CA LEU A 200 10.86 4.12 -16.45
C LEU A 200 9.98 3.57 -17.59
N ARG A 201 9.76 4.35 -18.65
CA ARG A 201 9.00 3.89 -19.82
C ARG A 201 9.69 2.73 -20.54
N GLU A 202 11.01 2.79 -20.70
CA GLU A 202 11.81 1.70 -21.25
C GLU A 202 11.72 0.41 -20.41
N SER A 203 11.58 0.54 -19.08
CA SER A 203 11.46 -0.59 -18.16
C SER A 203 10.11 -1.31 -18.25
N HIS A 204 9.10 -0.67 -18.80
CA HIS A 204 7.79 -1.27 -19.07
C HIS A 204 7.73 -1.82 -20.50
N VAL A 205 6.74 -2.66 -20.76
CA VAL A 205 6.43 -3.07 -22.16
C VAL A 205 6.11 -1.82 -22.98
N HIS A 206 6.80 -1.65 -24.10
CA HIS A 206 6.68 -0.49 -24.98
C HIS A 206 6.71 -0.90 -26.45
N ASP A 207 6.16 -0.06 -27.32
CA ASP A 207 6.13 -0.23 -28.78
C ASP A 207 5.46 -1.52 -29.30
N VAL A 208 4.58 -2.12 -28.47
CA VAL A 208 3.78 -3.30 -28.81
C VAL A 208 2.37 -3.16 -28.26
N VAL A 209 1.41 -3.83 -28.89
CA VAL A 209 0.04 -3.98 -28.40
C VAL A 209 -0.06 -5.30 -27.66
N ILE A 210 -0.42 -5.25 -26.36
CA ILE A 210 -0.59 -6.46 -25.55
C ILE A 210 -1.86 -7.19 -26.04
N THR A 211 -1.70 -8.41 -26.54
CA THR A 211 -2.82 -9.27 -26.94
C THR A 211 -3.18 -10.29 -25.86
N ARG A 212 -2.25 -10.57 -24.92
CA ARG A 212 -2.47 -11.44 -23.77
C ARG A 212 -1.63 -10.93 -22.60
N GLU A 213 -2.29 -10.59 -21.50
CA GLU A 213 -1.61 -10.17 -20.27
C GLU A 213 -0.88 -11.34 -19.58
N ALA A 214 0.25 -11.03 -18.94
CA ALA A 214 0.91 -11.96 -18.04
C ALA A 214 0.24 -11.90 -16.65
N PRO A 215 0.24 -13.01 -15.88
CA PRO A 215 -0.43 -13.05 -14.57
C PRO A 215 0.20 -12.08 -13.54
N ASN A 216 1.43 -11.64 -13.77
CA ASN A 216 2.22 -10.79 -12.89
C ASN A 216 2.52 -9.40 -13.47
N TYR A 217 1.97 -9.06 -14.64
CA TYR A 217 2.15 -7.76 -15.28
C TYR A 217 0.85 -7.25 -15.88
N HIS A 218 0.42 -6.07 -15.43
CA HIS A 218 -0.74 -5.36 -15.95
C HIS A 218 -0.35 -3.91 -16.24
N VAL A 219 -0.83 -3.35 -17.33
CA VAL A 219 -0.72 -1.92 -17.62
C VAL A 219 -1.87 -1.22 -16.90
N GLU A 220 -1.54 -0.18 -16.10
CA GLU A 220 -2.52 0.70 -15.45
C GLU A 220 -3.14 1.71 -16.43
#